data_8c755a5dafb5ed26e31ad06a6a323f54
#
_entry.id   8c755a5dafb5ed26e31ad06a6a323f54
#
_cell.length_a   1.000
_cell.length_b   1.000
_cell.length_c   1.000
_cell.angle_alpha   90.00
_cell.angle_beta   90.00
_cell.angle_gamma   90.00
#
_symmetry.space_group_name_H-M   'P 1'
#
loop_
_entity.id
_entity.type
_entity.pdbx_description
1 polymer ?
#
loop_
_entity_poly.entity_id
_entity_poly.type
_entity_poly.pdbx_seq_one_letter_code
_entity_poly.pdbx_strand_id
1 'polypeptide(L)'
;MKKLTLLFLTLASIVTLKAQWVDDPATNTRIANCADGAAEVYVSTDVSTGDSYVQWHYQGENGWSPWLQRLDADGVPQWPASGIHVTTPDFATWSPGYSMTAVNGGVVTVFRTLGPHHWAVKINADGSLPWGEHGLMLFDGEGGGRSEVLSTYYYDHDDGVWALGTDMDSTFLQYIDADGTLRPKTTIKDPAKKCTNGVMIPAENGVFVVYAKQTLQGYTNYNKEIHVAGYNKEGEQIFPETLLFGLQTIGASYVHYAIPDNQGGGYVYQFHNAIGGVYNTYVTHFDKNGTPTITDPNGIAVHSPDYNHFYTNAYATVDPESNDLIIAYLQKDGASQSEHRVYVNRITESGERPWGDGILVADYTNRSYSDIHVDAIDAVYGFVVTYGTSQGTIEAVGYDNEGNQQWNTIMSSTRYNKTTSENTTGFYDGQNIVAWVNSDDGGVYGQNIGWDGALGEVSPLPPPPVPCCYAPENFEGNYLYNEETATYGAMLTWDAPEYSVLHYNLYRQDLENGTTDVIEINADVTSYFDETMPGTYKYQLTAMYDDFESEFALTPDGEDYIIIEVTSVSENNSENEIITVLKIYSTNGQVIRKANFGELSSGVYIVQGLTTTGKLVTKKILVNIE
;
A
#
# COMPACT_ATOMS: atom_id res chain seq x y z
N MET A 1 12.57 -64.59 40.82
CA MET A 1 12.11 -64.24 39.46
C MET A 1 11.86 -62.74 39.43
N LYS A 2 12.80 -62.01 38.92
CA LYS A 2 12.70 -60.56 38.77
C LYS A 2 12.09 -60.24 37.38
N LYS A 3 10.93 -59.57 37.35
CA LYS A 3 10.32 -59.09 36.11
C LYS A 3 11.04 -57.81 35.67
N LEU A 4 11.69 -57.90 34.52
CA LEU A 4 12.30 -56.74 33.85
C LEU A 4 11.21 -56.08 33.02
N THR A 5 10.78 -54.89 33.40
CA THR A 5 9.83 -54.07 32.63
C THR A 5 10.63 -53.22 31.64
N LEU A 6 10.52 -53.57 30.36
CA LEU A 6 11.15 -52.82 29.25
C LEU A 6 10.29 -51.59 28.95
N LEU A 7 10.83 -50.41 29.25
CA LEU A 7 10.21 -49.10 28.94
C LEU A 7 10.59 -48.76 27.48
N PHE A 8 9.64 -48.87 26.56
CA PHE A 8 9.80 -48.33 25.21
C PHE A 8 9.60 -46.80 25.25
N LEU A 9 10.69 -46.05 25.19
CA LEU A 9 10.65 -44.63 24.82
C LEU A 9 10.40 -44.57 23.31
N THR A 10 9.20 -44.26 22.89
CA THR A 10 8.93 -43.77 21.54
C THR A 10 9.48 -42.36 21.43
N LEU A 11 10.62 -42.23 20.78
CA LEU A 11 11.08 -40.94 20.26
C LEU A 11 10.06 -40.55 19.18
N ALA A 12 9.16 -39.65 19.51
CA ALA A 12 8.43 -38.90 18.49
C ALA A 12 9.47 -37.97 17.82
N SER A 13 9.95 -38.41 16.67
CA SER A 13 10.62 -37.48 15.75
C SER A 13 9.59 -36.38 15.40
N ILE A 14 9.80 -35.20 15.92
CA ILE A 14 9.16 -34.00 15.40
C ILE A 14 9.71 -33.89 13.97
N VAL A 15 8.97 -34.42 13.02
CA VAL A 15 9.15 -34.04 11.61
C VAL A 15 8.65 -32.59 11.56
N THR A 16 9.56 -31.65 11.59
CA THR A 16 9.26 -30.32 11.11
C THR A 16 8.82 -30.53 9.65
N LEU A 17 7.52 -30.42 9.40
CA LEU A 17 7.00 -30.27 8.06
C LEU A 17 7.68 -28.99 7.53
N LYS A 18 8.62 -29.16 6.61
CA LYS A 18 9.18 -28.04 5.86
C LYS A 18 8.06 -27.42 5.05
N ALA A 19 8.17 -26.13 4.83
CA ALA A 19 7.34 -25.38 3.90
C ALA A 19 7.03 -26.21 2.65
N GLN A 20 5.78 -26.18 2.19
CA GLN A 20 5.37 -26.96 1.02
C GLN A 20 5.73 -26.22 -0.28
N TRP A 21 6.05 -24.93 -0.21
CA TRP A 21 6.62 -24.23 -1.35
C TRP A 21 7.91 -24.92 -1.78
N VAL A 22 7.98 -25.26 -3.07
CA VAL A 22 9.14 -25.96 -3.64
C VAL A 22 10.18 -24.91 -4.02
N ASP A 23 11.45 -25.17 -3.71
CA ASP A 23 12.58 -24.32 -4.09
C ASP A 23 13.12 -24.57 -5.50
N ASP A 24 12.64 -25.63 -6.17
CA ASP A 24 13.06 -26.01 -7.51
C ASP A 24 12.10 -25.46 -8.59
N PRO A 25 12.54 -24.49 -9.42
CA PRO A 25 11.73 -23.92 -10.48
C PRO A 25 11.33 -24.91 -11.59
N ALA A 26 11.93 -26.10 -11.62
CA ALA A 26 11.58 -27.14 -12.58
C ALA A 26 10.36 -27.96 -12.16
N THR A 27 10.00 -27.96 -10.89
CA THR A 27 8.90 -28.76 -10.35
C THR A 27 7.71 -27.93 -9.91
N ASN A 28 7.90 -26.79 -9.31
CA ASN A 28 6.90 -25.87 -8.75
C ASN A 28 5.85 -26.53 -7.83
N THR A 29 5.14 -25.74 -7.06
CA THR A 29 4.11 -26.25 -6.13
C THR A 29 2.79 -26.45 -6.86
N ARG A 30 2.22 -27.65 -6.80
CA ARG A 30 0.91 -27.94 -7.36
C ARG A 30 -0.18 -27.57 -6.37
N ILE A 31 -1.00 -26.58 -6.73
CA ILE A 31 -2.08 -26.04 -5.89
C ILE A 31 -3.33 -26.92 -5.97
N ALA A 32 -3.69 -27.36 -7.19
CA ALA A 32 -4.87 -28.20 -7.37
C ALA A 32 -4.69 -29.22 -8.50
N ASN A 33 -5.38 -30.34 -8.34
CA ASN A 33 -5.52 -31.37 -9.36
C ASN A 33 -6.81 -31.10 -10.16
N CYS A 34 -6.69 -30.41 -11.27
CA CYS A 34 -7.80 -30.20 -12.20
C CYS A 34 -7.75 -31.23 -13.29
N ALA A 35 -8.92 -31.61 -13.83
CA ALA A 35 -8.99 -32.21 -15.14
C ALA A 35 -8.66 -31.16 -16.21
N ASP A 36 -8.38 -31.61 -17.46
CA ASP A 36 -8.16 -30.70 -18.58
C ASP A 36 -9.27 -29.64 -18.68
N GLY A 37 -8.92 -28.38 -18.88
CA GLY A 37 -9.88 -27.30 -19.09
C GLY A 37 -9.90 -26.20 -18.02
N ALA A 38 -8.95 -26.18 -17.08
CA ALA A 38 -8.75 -25.03 -16.20
C ALA A 38 -8.24 -23.82 -17.01
N ALA A 39 -8.72 -22.63 -16.66
CA ALA A 39 -8.34 -21.38 -17.28
C ALA A 39 -8.45 -20.22 -16.26
N GLU A 40 -7.79 -19.12 -16.57
CA GLU A 40 -7.87 -17.86 -15.84
C GLU A 40 -7.70 -18.04 -14.33
N VAL A 41 -6.56 -17.68 -13.80
CA VAL A 41 -6.21 -17.83 -12.38
C VAL A 41 -6.22 -16.46 -11.72
N TYR A 42 -6.75 -16.40 -10.50
CA TYR A 42 -6.68 -15.24 -9.62
C TYR A 42 -6.12 -15.65 -8.27
N VAL A 43 -5.40 -14.75 -7.63
CA VAL A 43 -4.84 -14.95 -6.29
C VAL A 43 -5.22 -13.76 -5.44
N SER A 44 -5.62 -14.00 -4.18
CA SER A 44 -5.82 -12.97 -3.18
C SER A 44 -5.34 -13.48 -1.83
N THR A 45 -4.55 -12.68 -1.11
CA THR A 45 -4.01 -13.05 0.20
C THR A 45 -4.71 -12.27 1.31
N ASP A 46 -5.08 -12.97 2.38
CA ASP A 46 -5.47 -12.37 3.65
C ASP A 46 -4.21 -11.93 4.38
N VAL A 47 -3.95 -10.62 4.36
CA VAL A 47 -2.77 -10.02 4.99
C VAL A 47 -2.75 -10.14 6.51
N SER A 48 -3.84 -10.57 7.15
CA SER A 48 -3.89 -10.81 8.60
C SER A 48 -3.39 -12.19 9.01
N THR A 49 -3.48 -13.17 8.10
CA THR A 49 -3.14 -14.58 8.37
C THR A 49 -2.06 -15.14 7.45
N GLY A 50 -1.83 -14.50 6.30
CA GLY A 50 -0.97 -15.02 5.23
C GLY A 50 -1.63 -16.10 4.37
N ASP A 51 -2.89 -16.43 4.63
CA ASP A 51 -3.61 -17.38 3.80
C ASP A 51 -3.85 -16.82 2.40
N SER A 52 -3.58 -17.61 1.39
CA SER A 52 -3.79 -17.23 0.00
C SER A 52 -4.91 -18.07 -0.61
N TYR A 53 -5.81 -17.37 -1.27
CA TYR A 53 -6.92 -17.98 -1.99
C TYR A 53 -6.62 -17.92 -3.48
N VAL A 54 -6.63 -19.07 -4.14
CA VAL A 54 -6.38 -19.21 -5.58
C VAL A 54 -7.67 -19.68 -6.24
N GLN A 55 -8.18 -18.88 -7.16
CA GLN A 55 -9.37 -19.20 -7.96
C GLN A 55 -8.97 -19.50 -9.40
N TRP A 56 -9.65 -20.46 -10.01
CA TRP A 56 -9.59 -20.71 -11.44
C TRP A 56 -10.97 -21.07 -11.97
N HIS A 57 -11.14 -20.96 -13.26
CA HIS A 57 -12.33 -21.44 -13.94
C HIS A 57 -12.09 -22.81 -14.57
N TYR A 58 -13.08 -23.66 -14.46
CA TYR A 58 -13.07 -24.98 -15.08
C TYR A 58 -14.26 -25.12 -16.03
N GLN A 59 -13.99 -25.62 -17.26
CA GLN A 59 -15.02 -25.91 -18.22
C GLN A 59 -15.50 -27.34 -18.07
N GLY A 60 -16.65 -27.51 -17.42
CA GLY A 60 -17.36 -28.78 -17.32
C GLY A 60 -18.36 -29.01 -18.47
N GLU A 61 -19.10 -30.12 -18.40
CA GLU A 61 -20.14 -30.46 -19.43
C GLU A 61 -21.23 -29.41 -19.56
N ASN A 62 -21.54 -28.69 -18.48
CA ASN A 62 -22.62 -27.69 -18.42
C ASN A 62 -22.11 -26.24 -18.62
N GLY A 63 -20.82 -26.02 -18.80
CA GLY A 63 -20.21 -24.70 -18.97
C GLY A 63 -19.12 -24.41 -17.93
N TRP A 64 -18.77 -23.15 -17.82
CA TRP A 64 -17.72 -22.67 -16.93
C TRP A 64 -18.23 -22.43 -15.51
N SER A 65 -17.44 -22.83 -14.52
CA SER A 65 -17.72 -22.58 -13.10
C SER A 65 -16.43 -22.28 -12.33
N PRO A 66 -16.49 -21.44 -11.28
CA PRO A 66 -15.33 -21.12 -10.44
C PRO A 66 -15.01 -22.29 -9.50
N TRP A 67 -13.72 -22.51 -9.32
CA TRP A 67 -13.11 -23.40 -8.34
C TRP A 67 -12.08 -22.63 -7.53
N LEU A 68 -11.96 -22.94 -6.26
CA LEU A 68 -11.03 -22.25 -5.37
C LEU A 68 -10.24 -23.25 -4.52
N GLN A 69 -9.00 -22.86 -4.18
CA GLN A 69 -8.15 -23.50 -3.19
C GLN A 69 -7.66 -22.46 -2.18
N ARG A 70 -7.57 -22.85 -0.91
CA ARG A 70 -6.90 -22.08 0.13
C ARG A 70 -5.54 -22.70 0.41
N LEU A 71 -4.52 -21.86 0.43
CA LEU A 71 -3.17 -22.17 0.87
C LEU A 71 -2.92 -21.46 2.20
N ASP A 72 -2.25 -22.12 3.14
CA ASP A 72 -1.66 -21.39 4.26
C ASP A 72 -0.39 -20.63 3.82
N ALA A 73 0.22 -19.89 4.72
CA ALA A 73 1.42 -19.10 4.44
C ALA A 73 2.60 -19.95 3.93
N ASP A 74 2.64 -21.23 4.33
CA ASP A 74 3.66 -22.18 3.88
C ASP A 74 3.32 -22.83 2.52
N GLY A 75 2.21 -22.43 1.88
CA GLY A 75 1.78 -22.97 0.58
C GLY A 75 1.09 -24.33 0.66
N VAL A 76 0.66 -24.76 1.85
CA VAL A 76 -0.03 -26.05 2.02
C VAL A 76 -1.51 -25.89 1.67
N PRO A 77 -2.06 -26.65 0.69
CA PRO A 77 -3.48 -26.64 0.39
C PRO A 77 -4.33 -27.09 1.60
N GLN A 78 -5.28 -26.26 1.99
CA GLN A 78 -6.11 -26.46 3.18
C GLN A 78 -7.46 -27.12 2.86
N TRP A 79 -7.89 -27.08 1.61
CA TRP A 79 -9.13 -27.72 1.12
C TRP A 79 -8.82 -29.00 0.35
N PRO A 80 -9.84 -29.75 -0.11
CA PRO A 80 -9.61 -30.96 -0.90
C PRO A 80 -8.68 -30.72 -2.09
N ALA A 81 -7.93 -31.74 -2.51
CA ALA A 81 -6.92 -31.63 -3.57
C ALA A 81 -7.47 -31.12 -4.93
N SER A 82 -8.77 -31.23 -5.17
CA SER A 82 -9.46 -30.61 -6.33
C SER A 82 -9.89 -29.16 -6.10
N GLY A 83 -9.77 -28.63 -4.87
CA GLY A 83 -10.38 -27.38 -4.46
C GLY A 83 -11.86 -27.51 -4.12
N ILE A 84 -12.50 -26.35 -3.87
CA ILE A 84 -13.94 -26.21 -3.65
C ILE A 84 -14.59 -25.72 -4.94
N HIS A 85 -15.60 -26.43 -5.41
CA HIS A 85 -16.43 -26.04 -6.53
C HIS A 85 -17.55 -25.10 -6.07
N VAL A 86 -17.62 -23.91 -6.65
CA VAL A 86 -18.75 -23.02 -6.45
C VAL A 86 -19.85 -23.36 -7.43
N THR A 87 -20.91 -23.95 -6.91
CA THR A 87 -22.09 -24.31 -7.72
C THR A 87 -23.00 -23.10 -7.91
N THR A 88 -23.49 -22.91 -9.12
CA THR A 88 -24.46 -21.87 -9.46
C THR A 88 -25.68 -22.46 -10.13
N PRO A 89 -26.85 -21.81 -10.05
CA PRO A 89 -28.03 -22.29 -10.75
C PRO A 89 -27.85 -22.33 -12.28
N ASP A 90 -27.01 -21.43 -12.80
CA ASP A 90 -26.72 -21.25 -14.20
C ASP A 90 -25.22 -21.26 -14.44
N PHE A 91 -24.79 -21.88 -15.54
CA PHE A 91 -23.38 -21.91 -15.94
C PHE A 91 -23.12 -20.94 -17.08
N ALA A 92 -21.96 -20.33 -17.12
CA ALA A 92 -21.54 -19.53 -18.26
C ALA A 92 -21.13 -20.42 -19.45
N THR A 93 -21.43 -19.98 -20.66
CA THR A 93 -21.04 -20.72 -21.89
C THR A 93 -19.61 -20.45 -22.33
N TRP A 94 -18.95 -19.48 -21.76
CA TRP A 94 -17.51 -19.15 -21.89
C TRP A 94 -16.99 -18.66 -20.57
N SER A 95 -15.69 -18.53 -20.45
CA SER A 95 -15.05 -17.96 -19.27
C SER A 95 -15.66 -16.59 -18.95
N PRO A 96 -16.37 -16.45 -17.82
CA PRO A 96 -17.00 -15.20 -17.43
C PRO A 96 -15.96 -14.31 -16.75
N GLY A 97 -16.16 -12.99 -16.83
CA GLY A 97 -15.44 -12.07 -15.94
C GLY A 97 -15.74 -12.39 -14.48
N TYR A 98 -14.77 -12.27 -13.64
CA TYR A 98 -14.87 -12.47 -12.19
C TYR A 98 -13.85 -11.62 -11.43
N SER A 99 -14.09 -11.45 -10.16
CA SER A 99 -13.19 -10.77 -9.23
C SER A 99 -13.25 -11.45 -7.87
N MET A 100 -12.17 -11.44 -7.14
CA MET A 100 -12.04 -12.09 -5.85
C MET A 100 -11.28 -11.20 -4.89
N THR A 101 -11.68 -11.22 -3.61
CA THR A 101 -10.95 -10.57 -2.52
C THR A 101 -10.93 -11.47 -1.30
N ALA A 102 -9.77 -11.59 -0.65
CA ALA A 102 -9.67 -12.17 0.68
C ALA A 102 -10.39 -11.27 1.68
N VAL A 103 -11.03 -11.89 2.66
CA VAL A 103 -11.78 -11.22 3.71
C VAL A 103 -11.42 -11.85 5.04
N ASN A 104 -11.75 -11.20 6.16
CA ASN A 104 -11.53 -11.78 7.48
C ASN A 104 -12.12 -13.19 7.57
N GLY A 105 -11.22 -14.18 7.71
CA GLY A 105 -11.55 -15.60 7.85
C GLY A 105 -12.10 -16.28 6.60
N GLY A 106 -11.81 -15.79 5.39
CA GLY A 106 -12.27 -16.41 4.16
C GLY A 106 -12.01 -15.61 2.90
N VAL A 107 -12.83 -15.85 1.88
CA VAL A 107 -12.75 -15.20 0.57
C VAL A 107 -14.14 -14.93 0.02
N VAL A 108 -14.29 -13.81 -0.68
CA VAL A 108 -15.48 -13.51 -1.47
C VAL A 108 -15.10 -13.48 -2.94
N THR A 109 -15.83 -14.23 -3.75
CA THR A 109 -15.73 -14.18 -5.22
C THR A 109 -17.02 -13.67 -5.82
N VAL A 110 -16.91 -12.76 -6.78
CA VAL A 110 -18.01 -12.25 -7.60
C VAL A 110 -17.77 -12.73 -9.01
N PHE A 111 -18.78 -13.31 -9.62
CA PHE A 111 -18.69 -13.85 -10.97
C PHE A 111 -20.02 -13.74 -11.70
N ARG A 112 -19.94 -13.87 -13.01
CA ARG A 112 -21.09 -13.82 -13.90
C ARG A 112 -21.45 -15.22 -14.40
N THR A 113 -22.75 -15.50 -14.49
CA THR A 113 -23.29 -16.72 -15.10
C THR A 113 -23.97 -16.44 -16.46
N LEU A 114 -24.68 -17.41 -16.99
CA LEU A 114 -25.46 -17.29 -18.20
C LEU A 114 -26.49 -16.14 -18.07
N GLY A 115 -26.53 -15.27 -19.05
CA GLY A 115 -27.34 -14.06 -18.98
C GLY A 115 -26.64 -12.92 -18.23
N PRO A 116 -27.35 -11.92 -17.77
CA PRO A 116 -26.78 -10.77 -17.06
C PRO A 116 -26.66 -10.99 -15.55
N HIS A 117 -26.75 -12.22 -15.05
CA HIS A 117 -26.76 -12.50 -13.63
C HIS A 117 -25.35 -12.46 -13.04
N HIS A 118 -25.19 -11.68 -11.97
CA HIS A 118 -23.95 -11.58 -11.18
C HIS A 118 -24.19 -12.15 -9.79
N TRP A 119 -23.28 -12.97 -9.34
CA TRP A 119 -23.35 -13.69 -8.08
C TRP A 119 -22.15 -13.36 -7.21
N ALA A 120 -22.37 -13.32 -5.90
CA ALA A 120 -21.31 -13.29 -4.90
C ALA A 120 -21.38 -14.52 -4.01
N VAL A 121 -20.26 -15.16 -3.79
CA VAL A 121 -20.15 -16.31 -2.88
C VAL A 121 -19.05 -16.01 -1.85
N LYS A 122 -19.37 -16.20 -0.58
CA LYS A 122 -18.38 -16.21 0.51
C LYS A 122 -18.04 -17.65 0.86
N ILE A 123 -16.75 -17.96 0.93
CA ILE A 123 -16.22 -19.23 1.40
C ILE A 123 -15.38 -18.94 2.63
N ASN A 124 -15.75 -19.48 3.77
CA ASN A 124 -14.96 -19.35 4.99
C ASN A 124 -13.68 -20.21 4.89
N ALA A 125 -12.70 -19.90 5.74
CA ALA A 125 -11.43 -20.65 5.79
C ALA A 125 -11.61 -22.17 6.00
N ASP A 126 -12.69 -22.60 6.66
CA ASP A 126 -13.05 -24.00 6.84
C ASP A 126 -13.76 -24.64 5.63
N GLY A 127 -13.98 -23.86 4.55
CA GLY A 127 -14.67 -24.28 3.34
C GLY A 127 -16.20 -24.20 3.40
N SER A 128 -16.79 -23.70 4.49
CA SER A 128 -18.24 -23.51 4.60
C SER A 128 -18.73 -22.30 3.79
N LEU A 129 -19.99 -22.37 3.33
CA LEU A 129 -20.64 -21.35 2.49
C LEU A 129 -21.72 -20.60 3.30
N PRO A 130 -21.35 -19.54 4.05
CA PRO A 130 -22.29 -18.87 4.97
C PRO A 130 -23.44 -18.16 4.25
N TRP A 131 -23.27 -17.78 2.98
CA TRP A 131 -24.31 -17.13 2.19
C TRP A 131 -25.18 -18.12 1.37
N GLY A 132 -25.07 -19.42 1.67
CA GLY A 132 -25.80 -20.50 1.02
C GLY A 132 -25.00 -21.14 -0.14
N GLU A 133 -25.50 -22.27 -0.61
CA GLU A 133 -24.85 -23.13 -1.60
C GLU A 133 -24.52 -22.39 -2.92
N HIS A 134 -25.40 -21.48 -3.34
CA HIS A 134 -25.24 -20.73 -4.59
C HIS A 134 -24.83 -19.27 -4.37
N GLY A 135 -24.71 -18.83 -3.11
CA GLY A 135 -24.42 -17.45 -2.78
C GLY A 135 -25.59 -16.47 -3.00
N LEU A 136 -25.25 -15.23 -3.23
CA LEU A 136 -26.19 -14.10 -3.36
C LEU A 136 -26.24 -13.63 -4.81
N MET A 137 -27.44 -13.47 -5.37
CA MET A 137 -27.62 -12.79 -6.65
C MET A 137 -27.55 -11.27 -6.44
N LEU A 138 -26.55 -10.62 -7.02
CA LEU A 138 -26.30 -9.18 -6.87
C LEU A 138 -27.06 -8.35 -7.89
N PHE A 139 -26.86 -8.69 -9.15
CA PHE A 139 -27.41 -7.93 -10.26
C PHE A 139 -28.18 -8.87 -11.19
N ASP A 140 -29.42 -8.48 -11.42
CA ASP A 140 -30.28 -9.04 -12.45
C ASP A 140 -30.30 -8.00 -13.58
N GLY A 141 -29.41 -8.17 -14.56
CA GLY A 141 -29.23 -7.16 -15.60
C GLY A 141 -30.40 -7.21 -16.59
N GLU A 142 -31.02 -6.08 -16.85
CA GLU A 142 -32.11 -5.94 -17.81
C GLU A 142 -31.65 -5.96 -19.28
N GLY A 143 -30.35 -5.97 -19.55
CA GLY A 143 -29.77 -5.94 -20.89
C GLY A 143 -28.96 -7.17 -21.24
N GLY A 144 -29.30 -7.91 -22.26
CA GLY A 144 -28.63 -9.13 -22.74
C GLY A 144 -27.17 -8.91 -23.24
N GLY A 145 -26.40 -8.05 -22.59
CA GLY A 145 -25.03 -7.71 -22.93
C GLY A 145 -24.00 -8.42 -22.06
N ARG A 146 -22.78 -8.51 -22.57
CA ARG A 146 -21.63 -9.03 -21.84
C ARG A 146 -21.19 -8.01 -20.79
N SER A 147 -21.21 -8.36 -19.51
CA SER A 147 -20.40 -7.66 -18.53
C SER A 147 -18.97 -8.16 -18.67
N GLU A 148 -18.02 -7.27 -18.87
CA GLU A 148 -16.62 -7.66 -19.11
C GLU A 148 -15.73 -7.30 -17.91
N VAL A 149 -16.21 -6.47 -16.97
CA VAL A 149 -15.42 -6.03 -15.82
C VAL A 149 -16.22 -6.22 -14.55
N LEU A 150 -15.63 -6.93 -13.61
CA LEU A 150 -16.08 -7.08 -12.24
C LEU A 150 -14.98 -6.55 -11.33
N SER A 151 -15.35 -5.99 -10.19
CA SER A 151 -14.41 -5.57 -9.17
C SER A 151 -15.00 -5.90 -7.80
N THR A 152 -14.14 -6.32 -6.89
CA THR A 152 -14.48 -6.52 -5.48
C THR A 152 -13.48 -5.78 -4.62
N TYR A 153 -13.95 -5.28 -3.48
CA TYR A 153 -13.10 -4.65 -2.49
C TYR A 153 -13.57 -5.02 -1.09
N TYR A 154 -12.69 -5.55 -0.26
CA TYR A 154 -12.96 -5.82 1.15
C TYR A 154 -12.87 -4.53 1.96
N TYR A 155 -13.89 -4.27 2.79
CA TYR A 155 -13.95 -3.12 3.67
C TYR A 155 -13.75 -3.60 5.11
N ASP A 156 -12.55 -3.44 5.62
CA ASP A 156 -12.10 -4.00 6.90
C ASP A 156 -12.75 -3.37 8.15
N HIS A 157 -13.35 -2.19 8.01
CA HIS A 157 -13.97 -1.50 9.14
C HIS A 157 -15.21 -2.20 9.69
N ASP A 158 -15.93 -2.97 8.89
CA ASP A 158 -17.14 -3.71 9.31
C ASP A 158 -17.28 -5.09 8.66
N ASP A 159 -16.17 -5.64 8.14
CA ASP A 159 -16.07 -6.94 7.47
C ASP A 159 -17.01 -7.12 6.27
N GLY A 160 -17.44 -6.03 5.66
CA GLY A 160 -18.29 -6.06 4.48
C GLY A 160 -17.50 -6.08 3.17
N VAL A 161 -18.18 -6.28 2.06
CA VAL A 161 -17.57 -6.36 0.73
C VAL A 161 -18.32 -5.49 -0.26
N TRP A 162 -17.58 -4.66 -0.97
CA TRP A 162 -18.07 -3.98 -2.14
C TRP A 162 -18.00 -4.89 -3.37
N ALA A 163 -19.06 -4.91 -4.14
CA ALA A 163 -19.15 -5.59 -5.43
C ALA A 163 -19.56 -4.60 -6.52
N LEU A 164 -18.88 -4.66 -7.65
CA LEU A 164 -19.15 -3.84 -8.80
C LEU A 164 -19.27 -4.74 -10.03
N GLY A 165 -20.25 -4.45 -10.86
CA GLY A 165 -20.44 -5.07 -12.16
C GLY A 165 -20.81 -4.04 -13.21
N THR A 166 -20.54 -4.36 -14.48
CA THR A 166 -20.87 -3.50 -15.60
C THR A 166 -21.70 -4.28 -16.61
N ASP A 167 -22.79 -3.71 -17.08
CA ASP A 167 -23.50 -4.17 -18.28
C ASP A 167 -23.12 -3.31 -19.51
N MET A 168 -23.87 -3.44 -20.59
CA MET A 168 -23.59 -2.70 -21.83
C MET A 168 -23.72 -1.18 -21.70
N ASP A 169 -24.47 -0.66 -20.73
CA ASP A 169 -24.85 0.75 -20.67
C ASP A 169 -24.62 1.39 -19.30
N SER A 170 -24.45 0.59 -18.24
CA SER A 170 -24.43 1.05 -16.85
C SER A 170 -23.42 0.28 -16.01
N THR A 171 -22.93 0.93 -14.97
CA THR A 171 -22.13 0.30 -13.91
C THR A 171 -23.00 0.17 -12.66
N PHE A 172 -22.95 -0.98 -12.02
CA PHE A 172 -23.71 -1.30 -10.80
C PHE A 172 -22.75 -1.44 -9.65
N LEU A 173 -23.11 -0.86 -8.53
CA LEU A 173 -22.37 -0.92 -7.29
C LEU A 173 -23.27 -1.41 -6.17
N GLN A 174 -22.81 -2.34 -5.34
CA GLN A 174 -23.54 -2.85 -4.19
C GLN A 174 -22.61 -3.19 -3.04
N TYR A 175 -23.01 -2.85 -1.83
CA TYR A 175 -22.35 -3.27 -0.62
C TYR A 175 -23.05 -4.50 -0.05
N ILE A 176 -22.26 -5.44 0.47
CA ILE A 176 -22.69 -6.68 1.10
C ILE A 176 -22.18 -6.66 2.52
N ASP A 177 -23.08 -6.64 3.51
CA ASP A 177 -22.68 -6.74 4.92
C ASP A 177 -22.03 -8.10 5.22
N ALA A 178 -21.27 -8.21 6.29
CA ALA A 178 -20.56 -9.43 6.68
C ALA A 178 -21.45 -10.69 6.77
N ASP A 179 -22.71 -10.50 7.13
CA ASP A 179 -23.73 -11.57 7.23
C ASP A 179 -24.40 -11.94 5.88
N GLY A 180 -24.04 -11.24 4.80
CA GLY A 180 -24.63 -11.42 3.47
C GLY A 180 -25.86 -10.55 3.19
N THR A 181 -26.19 -9.61 4.06
CA THR A 181 -27.29 -8.67 3.80
C THR A 181 -26.87 -7.70 2.67
N LEU A 182 -27.67 -7.65 1.60
CA LEU A 182 -27.43 -6.74 0.48
C LEU A 182 -27.94 -5.34 0.82
N ARG A 183 -27.08 -4.35 0.74
CA ARG A 183 -27.45 -2.93 0.82
C ARG A 183 -28.07 -2.46 -0.49
N PRO A 184 -28.67 -1.26 -0.56
CA PRO A 184 -29.26 -0.78 -1.80
C PRO A 184 -28.29 -0.77 -2.98
N LYS A 185 -28.73 -1.28 -4.14
CA LYS A 185 -27.97 -1.24 -5.37
C LYS A 185 -27.94 0.17 -5.95
N THR A 186 -26.75 0.68 -6.23
CA THR A 186 -26.56 1.92 -6.98
C THR A 186 -26.32 1.63 -8.44
N THR A 187 -26.96 2.42 -9.30
CA THR A 187 -26.77 2.34 -10.77
C THR A 187 -26.15 3.63 -11.27
N ILE A 188 -24.94 3.54 -11.79
CA ILE A 188 -24.23 4.64 -12.41
C ILE A 188 -24.56 4.63 -13.91
N LYS A 189 -25.28 5.65 -14.36
CA LYS A 189 -25.75 5.77 -15.75
C LYS A 189 -25.80 7.22 -16.21
N ASP A 190 -25.67 7.42 -17.51
CA ASP A 190 -25.79 8.71 -18.17
C ASP A 190 -26.87 8.62 -19.26
N PRO A 191 -27.75 9.63 -19.44
CA PRO A 191 -28.82 9.56 -20.45
C PRO A 191 -28.32 9.58 -21.88
N ALA A 192 -27.10 10.01 -22.13
CA ALA A 192 -26.51 10.21 -23.47
C ALA A 192 -25.29 9.33 -23.75
N LYS A 193 -24.65 8.79 -22.72
CA LYS A 193 -23.43 7.98 -22.81
C LYS A 193 -23.58 6.68 -22.03
N LYS A 194 -22.84 5.66 -22.43
CA LYS A 194 -22.72 4.42 -21.66
C LYS A 194 -21.71 4.62 -20.52
N CYS A 195 -22.06 4.18 -19.32
CA CYS A 195 -21.18 4.18 -18.15
C CYS A 195 -20.66 2.75 -17.92
N THR A 196 -19.44 2.46 -18.34
CA THR A 196 -18.93 1.09 -18.42
C THR A 196 -17.53 0.95 -17.83
N ASN A 197 -17.06 -0.29 -17.69
CA ASN A 197 -15.72 -0.62 -17.21
C ASN A 197 -15.40 0.00 -15.83
N GLY A 198 -16.32 -0.13 -14.88
CA GLY A 198 -16.12 0.37 -13.53
C GLY A 198 -15.01 -0.40 -12.79
N VAL A 199 -14.16 0.32 -12.08
CA VAL A 199 -13.15 -0.21 -11.15
C VAL A 199 -13.31 0.53 -9.82
N MET A 200 -13.11 -0.16 -8.71
CA MET A 200 -13.22 0.43 -7.37
C MET A 200 -11.86 0.55 -6.71
N ILE A 201 -11.69 1.63 -5.95
CA ILE A 201 -10.63 1.78 -4.96
C ILE A 201 -11.20 2.33 -3.66
N PRO A 202 -10.54 2.11 -2.49
CA PRO A 202 -11.01 2.63 -1.21
C PRO A 202 -11.13 4.14 -1.18
N ALA A 203 -12.09 4.64 -0.39
CA ALA A 203 -12.25 6.04 0.01
C ALA A 203 -12.51 6.10 1.51
N GLU A 204 -12.29 7.23 2.15
CA GLU A 204 -12.37 7.41 3.62
C GLU A 204 -13.68 6.86 4.24
N ASN A 205 -14.82 7.01 3.57
CA ASN A 205 -16.13 6.55 4.08
C ASN A 205 -16.91 5.75 3.03
N GLY A 206 -16.20 4.98 2.20
CA GLY A 206 -16.82 4.22 1.13
C GLY A 206 -15.82 3.81 0.05
N VAL A 207 -16.21 3.97 -1.21
CA VAL A 207 -15.36 3.67 -2.38
C VAL A 207 -15.41 4.77 -3.41
N PHE A 208 -14.31 4.98 -4.10
CA PHE A 208 -14.29 5.63 -5.39
C PHE A 208 -14.60 4.60 -6.48
N VAL A 209 -15.47 4.96 -7.39
CA VAL A 209 -15.74 4.22 -8.63
C VAL A 209 -15.16 5.02 -9.79
N VAL A 210 -14.18 4.43 -10.47
CA VAL A 210 -13.60 4.97 -11.70
C VAL A 210 -14.27 4.26 -12.88
N TYR A 211 -14.84 4.99 -13.81
CA TYR A 211 -15.63 4.42 -14.92
C TYR A 211 -15.52 5.23 -16.21
N ALA A 212 -15.75 4.54 -17.33
CA ALA A 212 -15.75 5.17 -18.64
C ALA A 212 -17.14 5.68 -19.02
N LYS A 213 -17.23 6.93 -19.45
CA LYS A 213 -18.36 7.46 -20.21
C LYS A 213 -18.04 7.38 -21.69
N GLN A 214 -18.80 6.58 -22.43
CA GLN A 214 -18.44 6.27 -23.82
C GLN A 214 -19.61 6.34 -24.78
N THR A 215 -19.28 6.67 -26.04
CA THR A 215 -20.18 6.56 -27.20
C THR A 215 -19.48 5.79 -28.30
N LEU A 216 -20.22 4.91 -29.01
CA LEU A 216 -19.65 4.14 -30.07
C LEU A 216 -19.24 5.03 -31.26
N GLN A 217 -17.99 4.89 -31.69
CA GLN A 217 -17.39 5.58 -32.82
C GLN A 217 -17.02 4.56 -33.92
N GLY A 218 -17.85 4.39 -34.91
CA GLY A 218 -17.67 3.34 -35.93
C GLY A 218 -18.01 1.94 -35.41
N TYR A 219 -17.28 0.91 -35.84
CA TYR A 219 -17.60 -0.50 -35.55
C TYR A 219 -16.90 -1.04 -34.28
N THR A 220 -15.72 -0.54 -33.95
CA THR A 220 -14.86 -1.13 -32.92
C THR A 220 -14.25 -0.11 -31.94
N ASN A 221 -14.35 1.18 -32.24
CA ASN A 221 -13.80 2.23 -31.42
C ASN A 221 -14.89 2.98 -30.66
N TYR A 222 -14.53 3.47 -29.49
CA TYR A 222 -15.37 4.32 -28.68
C TYR A 222 -14.68 5.65 -28.42
N ASN A 223 -15.48 6.72 -28.36
CA ASN A 223 -15.06 7.94 -27.69
C ASN A 223 -15.28 7.76 -26.19
N LYS A 224 -14.20 7.72 -25.43
CA LYS A 224 -14.21 7.47 -23.99
C LYS A 224 -13.66 8.68 -23.21
N GLU A 225 -14.31 9.00 -22.13
CA GLU A 225 -13.84 9.86 -21.06
C GLU A 225 -13.79 9.01 -19.79
N ILE A 226 -12.79 9.18 -18.93
CA ILE A 226 -12.71 8.47 -17.66
C ILE A 226 -13.09 9.44 -16.54
N HIS A 227 -14.01 9.01 -15.71
CA HIS A 227 -14.55 9.76 -14.59
C HIS A 227 -14.36 8.99 -13.29
N VAL A 228 -14.35 9.73 -12.17
CA VAL A 228 -14.39 9.18 -10.81
C VAL A 228 -15.55 9.79 -10.05
N ALA A 229 -16.20 9.00 -9.20
CA ALA A 229 -17.19 9.46 -8.22
C ALA A 229 -17.12 8.58 -6.96
N GLY A 230 -17.38 9.16 -5.79
CA GLY A 230 -17.34 8.43 -4.53
C GLY A 230 -18.73 8.07 -4.02
N TYR A 231 -18.88 6.88 -3.42
CA TYR A 231 -20.14 6.37 -2.89
C TYR A 231 -19.96 5.75 -1.52
N ASN A 232 -20.94 5.96 -0.61
CA ASN A 232 -21.02 5.27 0.67
C ASN A 232 -21.75 3.92 0.56
N LYS A 233 -21.77 3.13 1.63
CA LYS A 233 -22.39 1.80 1.65
C LYS A 233 -23.91 1.80 1.50
N GLU A 234 -24.58 2.93 1.70
CA GLU A 234 -25.98 3.14 1.42
C GLU A 234 -26.25 3.44 -0.05
N GLY A 235 -25.17 3.55 -0.88
CA GLY A 235 -25.25 3.86 -2.30
C GLY A 235 -25.42 5.34 -2.62
N GLU A 236 -25.26 6.20 -1.61
CA GLU A 236 -25.32 7.65 -1.78
C GLU A 236 -23.98 8.18 -2.30
N GLN A 237 -24.04 9.11 -3.24
CA GLN A 237 -22.84 9.77 -3.76
C GLN A 237 -22.29 10.75 -2.72
N ILE A 238 -21.06 10.49 -2.24
CA ILE A 238 -20.36 11.32 -1.24
C ILE A 238 -19.31 12.25 -1.86
N PHE A 239 -18.76 11.90 -3.02
CA PHE A 239 -17.89 12.78 -3.80
C PHE A 239 -18.49 13.00 -5.19
N PRO A 240 -18.50 14.25 -5.71
CA PRO A 240 -19.06 14.54 -7.01
C PRO A 240 -18.27 13.87 -8.13
N GLU A 241 -18.96 13.60 -9.23
CA GLU A 241 -18.33 13.10 -10.45
C GLU A 241 -17.29 14.10 -10.96
N THR A 242 -16.08 13.63 -11.22
CA THR A 242 -14.96 14.42 -11.74
C THR A 242 -14.34 13.73 -12.95
N LEU A 243 -13.96 14.51 -13.96
CA LEU A 243 -13.28 14.03 -15.16
C LEU A 243 -11.79 13.81 -14.84
N LEU A 244 -11.28 12.63 -15.15
CA LEU A 244 -9.86 12.25 -14.99
C LEU A 244 -9.12 12.25 -16.34
N PHE A 245 -9.64 11.51 -17.33
CA PHE A 245 -9.11 11.57 -18.70
C PHE A 245 -10.13 12.21 -19.63
N GLY A 246 -9.67 13.13 -20.45
CA GLY A 246 -10.46 13.76 -21.50
C GLY A 246 -10.82 12.78 -22.61
N LEU A 247 -11.59 13.28 -23.59
CA LEU A 247 -12.14 12.46 -24.66
C LEU A 247 -11.03 11.82 -25.51
N GLN A 248 -10.98 10.48 -25.52
CA GLN A 248 -10.08 9.68 -26.34
C GLN A 248 -10.86 8.74 -27.25
N THR A 249 -10.37 8.52 -28.46
CA THR A 249 -10.92 7.48 -29.37
C THR A 249 -10.03 6.25 -29.27
N ILE A 250 -10.53 5.18 -28.66
CA ILE A 250 -9.79 3.95 -28.40
C ILE A 250 -10.61 2.70 -28.70
N GLY A 251 -9.91 1.57 -28.91
CA GLY A 251 -10.57 0.28 -29.15
C GLY A 251 -11.42 -0.17 -27.96
N ALA A 252 -12.44 -0.95 -28.23
CA ALA A 252 -13.37 -1.44 -27.20
C ALA A 252 -12.70 -2.31 -26.13
N SER A 253 -11.66 -3.05 -26.53
CA SER A 253 -10.91 -3.97 -25.67
C SER A 253 -9.94 -3.28 -24.70
N TYR A 254 -9.68 -1.98 -24.87
CA TYR A 254 -8.80 -1.27 -23.95
C TYR A 254 -9.62 -0.71 -22.79
N VAL A 255 -9.28 -1.16 -21.60
CA VAL A 255 -9.87 -0.75 -20.33
C VAL A 255 -8.88 0.12 -19.53
N HIS A 256 -9.40 0.85 -18.57
CA HIS A 256 -8.59 1.55 -17.58
C HIS A 256 -8.46 0.71 -16.32
N TYR A 257 -7.44 1.01 -15.54
CA TYR A 257 -7.17 0.42 -14.23
C TYR A 257 -7.05 1.53 -13.20
N ALA A 258 -7.31 1.20 -11.95
CA ALA A 258 -7.16 2.12 -10.83
C ALA A 258 -6.52 1.40 -9.64
N ILE A 259 -5.67 2.11 -8.91
CA ILE A 259 -4.97 1.61 -7.72
C ILE A 259 -4.97 2.72 -6.66
N PRO A 260 -5.19 2.40 -5.36
CA PRO A 260 -5.12 3.40 -4.29
C PRO A 260 -3.70 3.93 -4.11
N ASP A 261 -3.59 5.18 -3.66
CA ASP A 261 -2.33 5.89 -3.43
C ASP A 261 -1.82 5.80 -1.98
N ASN A 262 -2.46 5.02 -1.11
CA ASN A 262 -2.24 4.93 0.35
C ASN A 262 -2.56 6.23 1.13
N GLN A 263 -3.01 7.30 0.46
CA GLN A 263 -3.40 8.58 1.07
C GLN A 263 -4.91 8.87 0.95
N GLY A 264 -5.65 7.91 0.41
CA GLY A 264 -7.10 7.96 0.24
C GLY A 264 -7.56 8.50 -1.12
N GLY A 265 -6.65 8.79 -2.03
CA GLY A 265 -6.87 9.04 -3.44
C GLY A 265 -6.45 7.84 -4.30
N GLY A 266 -6.06 8.07 -5.55
CA GLY A 266 -5.59 6.99 -6.40
C GLY A 266 -5.06 7.37 -7.75
N TYR A 267 -4.30 6.45 -8.32
CA TYR A 267 -3.81 6.49 -9.68
C TYR A 267 -4.75 5.75 -10.61
N VAL A 268 -4.94 6.31 -11.81
CA VAL A 268 -5.69 5.67 -12.90
C VAL A 268 -4.81 5.63 -14.13
N TYR A 269 -4.73 4.48 -14.78
CA TYR A 269 -3.93 4.35 -15.98
C TYR A 269 -4.68 3.59 -17.08
N GLN A 270 -4.40 3.94 -18.32
CA GLN A 270 -4.99 3.30 -19.50
C GLN A 270 -4.07 3.40 -20.71
N PHE A 271 -4.21 2.45 -21.64
CA PHE A 271 -3.54 2.47 -22.93
C PHE A 271 -4.36 3.21 -23.96
N HIS A 272 -3.84 4.29 -24.54
CA HIS A 272 -4.51 5.05 -25.61
C HIS A 272 -3.52 5.85 -26.49
N ASN A 273 -4.02 6.52 -27.51
CA ASN A 273 -3.21 7.29 -28.47
C ASN A 273 -3.42 8.81 -28.31
N ALA A 274 -3.05 9.38 -27.16
CA ALA A 274 -3.33 10.78 -26.85
C ALA A 274 -2.59 11.80 -27.74
N ILE A 275 -1.34 11.53 -28.13
CA ILE A 275 -0.48 12.50 -28.81
C ILE A 275 -0.07 11.99 -30.18
N GLY A 276 -0.60 12.62 -31.25
CA GLY A 276 -0.12 12.37 -32.61
C GLY A 276 -0.28 10.96 -33.16
N GLY A 277 -1.13 10.13 -32.56
CA GLY A 277 -1.35 8.75 -32.96
C GLY A 277 -0.34 7.76 -32.39
N VAL A 278 0.46 8.15 -31.40
CA VAL A 278 1.36 7.25 -30.66
C VAL A 278 0.59 6.58 -29.54
N TYR A 279 0.62 5.25 -29.54
CA TYR A 279 0.03 4.45 -28.50
C TYR A 279 0.95 4.31 -27.29
N ASN A 280 0.46 4.67 -26.12
CA ASN A 280 1.20 4.62 -24.87
C ASN A 280 0.24 4.29 -23.71
N THR A 281 0.75 3.84 -22.60
CA THR A 281 0.04 3.86 -21.34
C THR A 281 0.19 5.25 -20.73
N TYR A 282 -0.93 5.83 -20.32
CA TYR A 282 -1.01 7.14 -19.69
C TYR A 282 -1.55 7.01 -18.28
N VAL A 283 -1.05 7.84 -17.38
CA VAL A 283 -1.38 7.84 -15.96
C VAL A 283 -1.98 9.20 -15.59
N THR A 284 -2.99 9.19 -14.76
CA THR A 284 -3.50 10.37 -14.03
C THR A 284 -3.62 10.02 -12.55
N HIS A 285 -3.75 11.04 -11.72
CA HIS A 285 -3.90 10.89 -10.27
C HIS A 285 -4.97 11.84 -9.74
N PHE A 286 -5.68 11.44 -8.68
CA PHE A 286 -6.64 12.26 -7.95
C PHE A 286 -6.48 12.08 -6.43
N ASP A 287 -6.73 13.14 -5.69
CA ASP A 287 -6.61 13.17 -4.23
C ASP A 287 -7.81 12.50 -3.52
N LYS A 288 -7.75 12.40 -2.21
CA LYS A 288 -8.82 11.84 -1.34
C LYS A 288 -10.18 12.53 -1.46
N ASN A 289 -10.28 13.69 -2.11
CA ASN A 289 -11.54 14.38 -2.38
C ASN A 289 -12.05 14.12 -3.81
N GLY A 290 -11.37 13.27 -4.59
CA GLY A 290 -11.66 13.01 -5.99
C GLY A 290 -11.19 14.13 -6.93
N THR A 291 -10.27 15.01 -6.48
CA THR A 291 -9.76 16.13 -7.28
C THR A 291 -8.50 15.72 -8.03
N PRO A 292 -8.44 15.87 -9.38
CA PRO A 292 -7.23 15.55 -10.14
C PRO A 292 -6.03 16.40 -9.71
N THR A 293 -4.91 15.76 -9.44
CA THR A 293 -3.61 16.41 -9.20
C THR A 293 -2.80 16.51 -10.50
N ILE A 294 -2.94 15.55 -11.39
CA ILE A 294 -2.45 15.62 -12.76
C ILE A 294 -3.56 16.23 -13.62
N THR A 295 -3.34 17.45 -14.09
CA THR A 295 -4.38 18.26 -14.78
C THR A 295 -4.35 18.14 -16.30
N ASP A 296 -3.33 17.46 -16.89
CA ASP A 296 -3.35 17.17 -18.33
C ASP A 296 -4.49 16.18 -18.65
N PRO A 297 -5.45 16.52 -19.49
CA PRO A 297 -6.57 15.65 -19.81
C PRO A 297 -6.16 14.37 -20.57
N ASN A 298 -4.94 14.31 -21.08
CA ASN A 298 -4.38 13.08 -21.65
C ASN A 298 -3.65 12.21 -20.63
N GLY A 299 -3.34 12.76 -19.46
CA GLY A 299 -2.46 12.13 -18.48
C GLY A 299 -0.98 12.21 -18.86
N ILE A 300 -0.14 11.56 -18.06
CA ILE A 300 1.32 11.49 -18.26
C ILE A 300 1.67 10.14 -18.91
N ALA A 301 2.40 10.18 -20.01
CA ALA A 301 2.88 8.97 -20.69
C ALA A 301 3.95 8.26 -19.83
N VAL A 302 3.85 6.94 -19.66
CA VAL A 302 4.84 6.15 -18.88
C VAL A 302 6.23 6.15 -19.51
N HIS A 303 6.32 6.41 -20.81
CA HIS A 303 7.55 6.52 -21.59
C HIS A 303 7.42 7.69 -22.57
N SER A 304 8.53 8.31 -22.97
CA SER A 304 8.49 9.35 -23.99
C SER A 304 7.90 8.82 -25.30
N PRO A 305 7.01 9.57 -25.95
CA PRO A 305 6.34 9.10 -27.16
C PRO A 305 7.34 8.73 -28.26
N ASP A 306 7.20 7.53 -28.80
CA ASP A 306 7.97 7.02 -29.92
C ASP A 306 7.04 6.40 -30.97
N TYR A 307 7.12 6.87 -32.21
CA TYR A 307 6.27 6.38 -33.31
C TYR A 307 6.59 4.96 -33.78
N ASN A 308 7.72 4.41 -33.36
CA ASN A 308 8.14 3.07 -33.72
C ASN A 308 7.71 2.00 -32.72
N HIS A 309 7.26 2.39 -31.51
CA HIS A 309 6.93 1.48 -30.45
C HIS A 309 5.58 1.79 -29.81
N PHE A 310 4.96 0.76 -29.23
CA PHE A 310 3.78 0.83 -28.36
C PHE A 310 4.21 0.50 -26.92
N TYR A 311 3.68 1.23 -25.94
CA TYR A 311 3.91 1.01 -24.52
C TYR A 311 2.61 0.58 -23.86
N THR A 312 2.47 -0.71 -23.60
CA THR A 312 1.18 -1.37 -23.28
C THR A 312 1.31 -2.44 -22.21
N ASN A 313 0.23 -3.13 -21.89
CA ASN A 313 0.16 -4.22 -20.90
C ASN A 313 0.80 -3.79 -19.57
N ALA A 314 0.33 -2.66 -19.04
CA ALA A 314 0.89 -2.09 -17.82
C ALA A 314 0.18 -2.65 -16.59
N TYR A 315 0.96 -2.87 -15.54
CA TYR A 315 0.52 -3.18 -14.17
C TYR A 315 1.25 -2.27 -13.21
N ALA A 316 0.60 -1.92 -12.10
CA ALA A 316 1.15 -0.96 -11.18
C ALA A 316 0.96 -1.36 -9.73
N THR A 317 1.88 -0.90 -8.91
CA THR A 317 1.81 -0.85 -7.45
C THR A 317 2.11 0.56 -6.98
N VAL A 318 1.96 0.84 -5.70
CA VAL A 318 2.32 2.11 -5.09
C VAL A 318 3.44 1.87 -4.09
N ASP A 319 4.47 2.69 -4.17
CA ASP A 319 5.57 2.69 -3.22
C ASP A 319 5.04 3.10 -1.82
N PRO A 320 5.15 2.26 -0.79
CA PRO A 320 4.60 2.55 0.52
C PRO A 320 5.25 3.74 1.25
N GLU A 321 6.46 4.14 0.87
CA GLU A 321 7.18 5.26 1.48
C GLU A 321 6.79 6.59 0.84
N SER A 322 6.92 6.69 -0.47
CA SER A 322 6.70 7.95 -1.19
C SER A 322 5.27 8.15 -1.69
N ASN A 323 4.48 7.08 -1.74
CA ASN A 323 3.16 7.00 -2.38
C ASN A 323 3.19 7.23 -3.91
N ASP A 324 4.36 7.19 -4.53
CA ASP A 324 4.50 7.25 -5.98
C ASP A 324 4.03 5.95 -6.64
N LEU A 325 3.52 6.07 -7.85
CA LEU A 325 3.18 4.91 -8.69
C LEU A 325 4.44 4.26 -9.23
N ILE A 326 4.60 2.96 -8.99
CA ILE A 326 5.57 2.10 -9.68
C ILE A 326 4.79 1.31 -10.74
N ILE A 327 5.12 1.49 -12.00
CA ILE A 327 4.37 0.90 -13.12
C ILE A 327 5.29 0.13 -14.06
N ALA A 328 5.02 -1.17 -14.23
CA ALA A 328 5.69 -2.03 -15.19
C ALA A 328 4.89 -2.10 -16.49
N TYR A 329 5.56 -2.11 -17.64
CA TYR A 329 4.89 -2.12 -18.94
C TYR A 329 5.75 -2.79 -20.03
N LEU A 330 5.09 -3.20 -21.12
CA LEU A 330 5.74 -3.71 -22.32
C LEU A 330 5.97 -2.59 -23.33
N GLN A 331 7.19 -2.50 -23.84
CA GLN A 331 7.49 -1.87 -25.12
C GLN A 331 7.34 -2.93 -26.22
N LYS A 332 6.52 -2.67 -27.23
CA LYS A 332 6.33 -3.52 -28.41
C LYS A 332 6.73 -2.78 -29.66
N ASP A 333 7.41 -3.46 -30.58
CA ASP A 333 7.67 -2.91 -31.93
C ASP A 333 6.35 -2.60 -32.65
N GLY A 334 6.19 -1.36 -33.11
CA GLY A 334 4.98 -0.87 -33.73
C GLY A 334 4.62 -1.54 -35.06
N ALA A 335 5.61 -2.05 -35.80
CA ALA A 335 5.39 -2.65 -37.10
C ALA A 335 4.96 -4.13 -37.01
N SER A 336 5.63 -4.92 -36.18
CA SER A 336 5.41 -6.37 -36.10
C SER A 336 4.77 -6.80 -34.77
N GLN A 337 4.88 -5.97 -33.75
CA GLN A 337 4.52 -6.27 -32.35
C GLN A 337 5.19 -7.56 -31.81
N SER A 338 6.33 -7.94 -32.41
CA SER A 338 7.02 -9.19 -32.15
C SER A 338 8.21 -9.03 -31.22
N GLU A 339 8.75 -7.82 -31.12
CA GLU A 339 9.83 -7.48 -30.21
C GLU A 339 9.24 -6.83 -28.97
N HIS A 340 9.50 -7.44 -27.82
CA HIS A 340 9.00 -6.94 -26.56
C HIS A 340 10.17 -6.68 -25.61
N ARG A 341 10.09 -5.56 -24.86
CA ARG A 341 10.94 -5.26 -23.72
C ARG A 341 10.07 -4.98 -22.51
N VAL A 342 10.56 -5.36 -21.37
CA VAL A 342 9.92 -5.04 -20.08
C VAL A 342 10.60 -3.82 -19.50
N TYR A 343 9.83 -2.82 -19.16
CA TYR A 343 10.26 -1.61 -18.44
C TYR A 343 9.48 -1.46 -17.15
N VAL A 344 10.07 -0.76 -16.20
CA VAL A 344 9.39 -0.24 -15.01
C VAL A 344 9.70 1.24 -14.87
N ASN A 345 8.73 2.04 -14.46
CA ASN A 345 8.90 3.48 -14.23
C ASN A 345 8.25 3.91 -12.93
N ARG A 346 8.68 5.05 -12.40
CA ARG A 346 8.13 5.73 -11.24
C ARG A 346 7.45 7.01 -11.68
N ILE A 347 6.23 7.25 -11.19
CA ILE A 347 5.44 8.44 -11.52
C ILE A 347 4.90 9.02 -10.22
N THR A 348 5.24 10.28 -9.94
CA THR A 348 4.79 10.99 -8.74
C THR A 348 3.31 11.41 -8.86
N GLU A 349 2.69 11.77 -7.75
CA GLU A 349 1.32 12.34 -7.71
C GLU A 349 1.17 13.60 -8.57
N SER A 350 2.25 14.35 -8.79
CA SER A 350 2.29 15.53 -9.68
C SER A 350 2.53 15.18 -11.14
N GLY A 351 2.82 13.91 -11.47
CA GLY A 351 3.08 13.43 -12.81
C GLY A 351 4.55 13.56 -13.25
N GLU A 352 5.49 13.76 -12.34
CA GLU A 352 6.91 13.70 -12.65
C GLU A 352 7.36 12.25 -12.86
N ARG A 353 8.40 12.05 -13.66
CA ARG A 353 9.03 10.74 -13.91
C ARG A 353 10.47 10.77 -13.43
N PRO A 354 10.78 10.49 -12.16
CA PRO A 354 12.14 10.54 -11.62
C PRO A 354 13.13 9.64 -12.38
N TRP A 355 12.65 8.51 -12.92
CA TRP A 355 13.48 7.59 -13.73
C TRP A 355 13.42 7.86 -15.24
N GLY A 356 12.94 9.05 -15.66
CA GLY A 356 12.87 9.44 -17.07
C GLY A 356 11.97 8.51 -17.90
N ASP A 357 12.57 7.77 -18.84
CA ASP A 357 11.85 6.79 -19.68
C ASP A 357 11.78 5.38 -19.05
N GLY A 358 12.13 5.28 -17.77
CA GLY A 358 12.05 4.04 -17.01
C GLY A 358 13.32 3.19 -17.08
N ILE A 359 13.31 2.13 -16.27
CA ILE A 359 14.39 1.16 -16.12
C ILE A 359 14.07 -0.04 -17.00
N LEU A 360 15.03 -0.48 -17.81
CA LEU A 360 14.92 -1.69 -18.61
C LEU A 360 15.07 -2.92 -17.70
N VAL A 361 13.99 -3.68 -17.52
CA VAL A 361 13.96 -4.91 -16.72
C VAL A 361 14.44 -6.11 -17.53
N ALA A 362 13.91 -6.27 -18.75
CA ALA A 362 14.27 -7.35 -19.63
C ALA A 362 14.35 -6.88 -21.08
N ASP A 363 15.48 -7.15 -21.74
CA ASP A 363 15.69 -6.80 -23.13
C ASP A 363 15.25 -7.92 -24.07
N TYR A 364 14.95 -7.54 -25.30
CA TYR A 364 14.63 -8.48 -26.35
C TYR A 364 15.83 -9.39 -26.67
N THR A 365 15.64 -10.69 -26.45
CA THR A 365 16.64 -11.73 -26.77
C THR A 365 16.00 -12.92 -27.48
N ASN A 366 15.26 -12.69 -28.56
CA ASN A 366 14.45 -13.70 -29.24
C ASN A 366 13.30 -14.26 -28.38
N ARG A 367 12.77 -13.46 -27.48
CA ARG A 367 11.64 -13.80 -26.59
C ARG A 367 10.55 -12.75 -26.71
N SER A 368 9.30 -13.16 -26.58
CA SER A 368 8.20 -12.27 -26.26
C SER A 368 7.93 -12.37 -24.76
N TYR A 369 7.51 -11.28 -24.15
CA TYR A 369 7.13 -11.22 -22.76
C TYR A 369 5.61 -11.03 -22.64
N SER A 370 5.03 -11.56 -21.59
CA SER A 370 3.61 -11.43 -21.26
C SER A 370 3.45 -11.42 -19.74
N ASP A 371 2.22 -11.19 -19.31
CA ASP A 371 1.81 -11.36 -17.92
C ASP A 371 2.79 -10.69 -16.96
N ILE A 372 2.94 -9.37 -17.12
CA ILE A 372 3.82 -8.56 -16.29
C ILE A 372 3.06 -8.15 -15.04
N HIS A 373 3.73 -8.24 -13.89
CA HIS A 373 3.26 -7.69 -12.62
C HIS A 373 4.37 -6.90 -11.96
N VAL A 374 3.99 -5.97 -11.10
CA VAL A 374 4.90 -5.26 -10.21
C VAL A 374 4.25 -5.14 -8.84
N ASP A 375 5.00 -5.50 -7.81
CA ASP A 375 4.54 -5.50 -6.42
C ASP A 375 5.58 -4.83 -5.54
N ALA A 376 5.14 -3.89 -4.70
CA ALA A 376 5.98 -3.34 -3.65
C ALA A 376 6.26 -4.41 -2.59
N ILE A 377 7.49 -4.52 -2.13
CA ILE A 377 7.87 -5.40 -1.02
C ILE A 377 7.43 -4.73 0.29
N ASP A 378 8.03 -3.59 0.57
CA ASP A 378 7.65 -2.66 1.65
C ASP A 378 8.32 -1.29 1.43
N ALA A 379 8.25 -0.40 2.44
CA ALA A 379 8.86 0.92 2.38
C ALA A 379 10.40 0.93 2.30
N VAL A 380 11.07 -0.19 2.55
CA VAL A 380 12.53 -0.27 2.68
C VAL A 380 13.16 -1.12 1.59
N TYR A 381 12.52 -2.25 1.24
CA TYR A 381 13.12 -3.27 0.37
C TYR A 381 12.71 -3.15 -1.10
N GLY A 382 11.96 -2.10 -1.44
CA GLY A 382 11.65 -1.76 -2.82
C GLY A 382 10.53 -2.58 -3.44
N PHE A 383 10.74 -3.13 -4.63
CA PHE A 383 9.69 -3.77 -5.41
C PHE A 383 10.22 -4.92 -6.27
N VAL A 384 9.30 -5.77 -6.71
CA VAL A 384 9.58 -6.91 -7.60
C VAL A 384 8.78 -6.77 -8.88
N VAL A 385 9.43 -7.01 -10.03
CA VAL A 385 8.77 -7.15 -11.33
C VAL A 385 8.80 -8.62 -11.73
N THR A 386 7.63 -9.21 -11.97
CA THR A 386 7.48 -10.58 -12.47
C THR A 386 6.95 -10.57 -13.90
N TYR A 387 7.38 -11.51 -14.72
CA TYR A 387 6.92 -11.61 -16.11
C TYR A 387 7.03 -13.04 -16.65
N GLY A 388 6.12 -13.39 -17.55
CA GLY A 388 6.19 -14.61 -18.35
C GLY A 388 7.03 -14.41 -19.61
N THR A 389 7.63 -15.48 -20.11
CA THR A 389 8.38 -15.48 -21.37
C THR A 389 7.76 -16.42 -22.41
N SER A 390 7.95 -16.17 -23.69
CA SER A 390 7.49 -17.04 -24.77
C SER A 390 8.13 -18.45 -24.77
N GLN A 391 9.11 -18.67 -23.90
CA GLN A 391 9.71 -20.00 -23.67
C GLN A 391 9.00 -20.76 -22.56
N GLY A 392 7.96 -20.18 -21.94
CA GLY A 392 7.18 -20.77 -20.86
C GLY A 392 7.84 -20.65 -19.50
N THR A 393 8.86 -19.81 -19.32
CA THR A 393 9.43 -19.47 -18.01
C THR A 393 8.66 -18.32 -17.35
N ILE A 394 8.67 -18.27 -16.03
CA ILE A 394 8.28 -17.11 -15.23
C ILE A 394 9.53 -16.63 -14.52
N GLU A 395 9.83 -15.35 -14.65
CA GLU A 395 11.02 -14.71 -14.08
C GLU A 395 10.61 -13.55 -13.17
N ALA A 396 11.39 -13.29 -12.13
CA ALA A 396 11.21 -12.20 -11.19
C ALA A 396 12.51 -11.43 -10.99
N VAL A 397 12.44 -10.11 -10.93
CA VAL A 397 13.58 -9.22 -10.72
C VAL A 397 13.25 -8.26 -9.58
N GLY A 398 14.07 -8.26 -8.51
CA GLY A 398 13.94 -7.37 -7.38
C GLY A 398 14.77 -6.11 -7.52
N TYR A 399 14.22 -5.00 -7.10
CA TYR A 399 14.81 -3.66 -7.12
C TYR A 399 14.66 -3.00 -5.75
N ASP A 400 15.63 -2.13 -5.40
CA ASP A 400 15.47 -1.21 -4.28
C ASP A 400 14.57 0.01 -4.66
N ASN A 401 14.32 0.89 -3.70
CA ASN A 401 13.47 2.08 -3.93
C ASN A 401 14.10 3.11 -4.89
N GLU A 402 15.41 3.08 -5.10
CA GLU A 402 16.12 3.90 -6.08
C GLU A 402 16.07 3.31 -7.49
N GLY A 403 15.59 2.06 -7.65
CA GLY A 403 15.51 1.35 -8.91
C GLY A 403 16.79 0.59 -9.29
N ASN A 404 17.69 0.31 -8.34
CA ASN A 404 18.84 -0.53 -8.58
C ASN A 404 18.46 -2.01 -8.44
N GLN A 405 18.82 -2.83 -9.45
CA GLN A 405 18.55 -4.25 -9.41
C GLN A 405 19.33 -4.94 -8.29
N GLN A 406 18.62 -5.68 -7.44
CA GLN A 406 19.17 -6.41 -6.31
C GLN A 406 19.41 -7.89 -6.67
N TRP A 407 18.45 -8.52 -7.33
CA TRP A 407 18.50 -9.93 -7.69
C TRP A 407 17.63 -10.23 -8.94
N ASN A 408 17.79 -11.44 -9.50
CA ASN A 408 16.99 -11.99 -10.58
C ASN A 408 16.80 -13.50 -10.35
N THR A 409 15.56 -13.98 -10.38
CA THR A 409 15.22 -15.38 -10.08
C THR A 409 14.29 -15.95 -11.14
N ILE A 410 14.56 -17.19 -11.58
CA ILE A 410 13.63 -17.97 -12.39
C ILE A 410 12.66 -18.67 -11.45
N MET A 411 11.41 -18.22 -11.41
CA MET A 411 10.37 -18.81 -10.57
C MET A 411 9.84 -20.12 -11.14
N SER A 412 9.79 -20.25 -12.47
CA SER A 412 9.38 -21.48 -13.13
C SER A 412 10.14 -21.67 -14.43
N SER A 413 10.78 -22.84 -14.59
CA SER A 413 11.58 -23.20 -15.78
C SER A 413 10.92 -24.22 -16.69
N THR A 414 9.72 -24.70 -16.38
CA THR A 414 9.01 -25.69 -17.19
C THR A 414 8.46 -25.05 -18.47
N ARG A 415 8.60 -25.76 -19.61
CA ARG A 415 8.18 -25.26 -20.94
C ARG A 415 6.69 -25.46 -21.19
N TYR A 416 5.83 -24.94 -20.35
CA TYR A 416 4.40 -25.04 -20.58
C TYR A 416 3.86 -23.68 -20.97
N ASN A 417 2.83 -23.64 -21.80
CA ASN A 417 2.03 -22.45 -21.93
C ASN A 417 1.34 -22.19 -20.60
N LYS A 418 1.75 -21.15 -19.93
CA LYS A 418 1.22 -20.74 -18.65
C LYS A 418 0.35 -19.52 -18.84
N THR A 419 -0.83 -19.57 -18.29
CA THR A 419 -1.65 -18.39 -18.08
C THR A 419 -1.51 -18.03 -16.62
N THR A 420 -0.74 -16.97 -16.34
CA THR A 420 -0.55 -16.46 -14.98
C THR A 420 -1.81 -15.77 -14.47
N SER A 421 -1.87 -15.56 -13.16
CA SER A 421 -2.95 -14.78 -12.56
C SER A 421 -2.98 -13.37 -13.15
N GLU A 422 -4.17 -12.81 -13.30
CA GLU A 422 -4.36 -11.43 -13.73
C GLU A 422 -4.03 -10.42 -12.62
N ASN A 423 -3.86 -10.88 -11.38
CA ASN A 423 -3.41 -10.11 -10.24
C ASN A 423 -2.42 -10.91 -9.40
N THR A 424 -1.56 -10.20 -8.70
CA THR A 424 -0.69 -10.71 -7.65
C THR A 424 -1.28 -10.38 -6.29
N THR A 425 -0.74 -11.02 -5.25
CA THR A 425 -1.28 -10.86 -3.90
C THR A 425 -0.72 -9.65 -3.15
N GLY A 426 0.33 -9.01 -3.68
CA GLY A 426 1.22 -8.18 -2.89
C GLY A 426 2.10 -9.01 -1.95
N PHE A 427 3.03 -8.37 -1.26
CA PHE A 427 3.90 -9.04 -0.30
C PHE A 427 3.21 -9.18 1.06
N TYR A 428 3.33 -10.37 1.64
CA TYR A 428 2.96 -10.66 3.02
C TYR A 428 4.12 -11.42 3.68
N ASP A 429 4.55 -10.96 4.85
CA ASP A 429 5.66 -11.55 5.63
C ASP A 429 6.90 -11.87 4.75
N GLY A 430 7.24 -10.94 3.87
CA GLY A 430 8.41 -11.02 3.00
C GLY A 430 8.26 -11.91 1.76
N GLN A 431 7.07 -12.42 1.45
CA GLN A 431 6.84 -13.21 0.23
C GLN A 431 5.63 -12.75 -0.58
N ASN A 432 5.69 -12.97 -1.88
CA ASN A 432 4.59 -12.84 -2.83
C ASN A 432 4.34 -14.17 -3.53
N ILE A 433 3.13 -14.36 -4.05
CA ILE A 433 2.70 -15.61 -4.69
C ILE A 433 2.22 -15.32 -6.11
N VAL A 434 2.76 -16.07 -7.07
CA VAL A 434 2.31 -16.10 -8.45
C VAL A 434 1.70 -17.47 -8.74
N ALA A 435 0.50 -17.50 -9.29
CA ALA A 435 -0.17 -18.73 -9.68
C ALA A 435 -0.43 -18.78 -11.19
N TRP A 436 -0.56 -19.96 -11.75
CA TRP A 436 -0.85 -20.18 -13.17
C TRP A 436 -1.53 -21.52 -13.43
N VAL A 437 -2.22 -21.58 -14.56
CA VAL A 437 -2.67 -22.84 -15.14
C VAL A 437 -1.62 -23.36 -16.11
N ASN A 438 -1.28 -24.63 -15.98
CA ASN A 438 -0.44 -25.32 -16.95
C ASN A 438 -1.34 -25.95 -18.03
N SER A 439 -1.21 -25.49 -19.28
CA SER A 439 -2.05 -25.97 -20.37
C SER A 439 -1.80 -27.43 -20.77
N ASP A 440 -0.66 -28.01 -20.41
CA ASP A 440 -0.30 -29.35 -20.87
C ASP A 440 -0.90 -30.48 -20.00
N ASP A 441 -1.14 -30.20 -18.71
CA ASP A 441 -1.77 -31.17 -17.79
C ASP A 441 -3.03 -30.62 -17.09
N GLY A 442 -3.40 -29.37 -17.40
CA GLY A 442 -4.56 -28.70 -16.82
C GLY A 442 -4.44 -28.41 -15.32
N GLY A 443 -3.27 -28.61 -14.73
CA GLY A 443 -3.03 -28.36 -13.31
C GLY A 443 -2.92 -26.88 -12.98
N VAL A 444 -3.34 -26.51 -11.77
CA VAL A 444 -3.07 -25.21 -11.19
C VAL A 444 -1.81 -25.29 -10.36
N TYR A 445 -0.86 -24.44 -10.65
CA TYR A 445 0.42 -24.35 -10.00
C TYR A 445 0.65 -22.97 -9.43
N GLY A 446 1.57 -22.86 -8.50
CA GLY A 446 2.04 -21.60 -7.95
C GLY A 446 3.48 -21.69 -7.47
N GLN A 447 4.03 -20.52 -7.24
CA GLN A 447 5.35 -20.34 -6.66
C GLN A 447 5.36 -19.07 -5.83
N ASN A 448 5.97 -19.16 -4.66
CA ASN A 448 6.30 -17.98 -3.88
C ASN A 448 7.64 -17.38 -4.35
N ILE A 449 7.83 -16.11 -4.07
CA ILE A 449 9.09 -15.40 -4.24
C ILE A 449 9.31 -14.54 -3.00
N GLY A 450 10.47 -14.69 -2.36
CA GLY A 450 10.87 -13.91 -1.22
C GLY A 450 11.36 -12.52 -1.60
N TRP A 451 11.39 -11.62 -0.64
CA TRP A 451 11.94 -10.27 -0.76
C TRP A 451 13.41 -10.27 -1.23
N ASP A 452 14.14 -11.34 -0.92
CA ASP A 452 15.54 -11.57 -1.28
C ASP A 452 15.72 -12.41 -2.57
N GLY A 453 14.64 -12.73 -3.26
CA GLY A 453 14.63 -13.56 -4.47
C GLY A 453 14.67 -15.08 -4.19
N ALA A 454 14.51 -15.51 -2.95
CA ALA A 454 14.45 -16.94 -2.61
C ALA A 454 13.11 -17.56 -3.02
N LEU A 455 13.14 -18.84 -3.38
CA LEU A 455 11.96 -19.69 -3.59
C LEU A 455 11.85 -20.68 -2.43
N GLY A 456 10.64 -21.14 -2.16
CA GLY A 456 10.45 -22.15 -1.10
C GLY A 456 10.43 -21.53 0.29
N GLU A 457 11.38 -21.89 1.14
CA GLU A 457 11.53 -21.29 2.47
C GLU A 457 12.05 -19.85 2.34
N VAL A 458 11.23 -18.87 2.69
CA VAL A 458 11.56 -17.45 2.62
C VAL A 458 12.04 -16.97 3.99
N SER A 459 13.12 -16.20 4.01
CA SER A 459 13.57 -15.52 5.21
C SER A 459 12.55 -14.43 5.60
N PRO A 460 12.22 -14.27 6.89
CA PRO A 460 11.44 -13.12 7.34
C PRO A 460 12.09 -11.83 6.84
N LEU A 461 11.26 -10.82 6.54
CA LEU A 461 11.79 -9.48 6.29
C LEU A 461 12.71 -9.11 7.46
N PRO A 462 13.97 -8.72 7.20
CA PRO A 462 14.79 -8.16 8.27
C PRO A 462 14.03 -6.97 8.85
N PRO A 463 14.19 -6.66 10.14
CA PRO A 463 13.70 -5.39 10.62
C PRO A 463 14.26 -4.31 9.67
N PRO A 464 13.47 -3.28 9.32
CA PRO A 464 13.96 -2.19 8.51
C PRO A 464 15.32 -1.78 9.08
N PRO A 465 16.35 -1.54 8.23
CA PRO A 465 17.60 -1.04 8.72
C PRO A 465 17.23 0.14 9.60
N VAL A 466 17.44 0.00 10.90
CA VAL A 466 17.14 1.11 11.81
C VAL A 466 17.89 2.26 11.20
N PRO A 467 17.21 3.31 10.71
CA PRO A 467 17.93 4.40 10.09
C PRO A 467 18.97 4.79 11.10
N CYS A 468 20.26 4.59 10.74
CA CYS A 468 21.32 5.10 11.56
C CYS A 468 20.93 6.52 11.88
N CYS A 469 20.46 6.74 13.13
CA CYS A 469 20.63 8.06 13.65
C CYS A 469 19.58 9.12 13.34
N TYR A 470 18.29 8.85 13.42
CA TYR A 470 17.34 9.95 13.57
C TYR A 470 17.68 10.72 14.86
N ALA A 471 18.37 11.82 14.66
CA ALA A 471 18.61 12.76 15.75
C ALA A 471 17.27 13.41 16.14
N PRO A 472 17.11 13.79 17.41
CA PRO A 472 16.02 14.68 17.79
C PRO A 472 16.08 15.96 16.96
N GLU A 473 14.91 16.52 16.64
CA GLU A 473 14.82 17.75 15.85
C GLU A 473 14.40 18.95 16.71
N ASN A 474 14.56 20.16 16.15
CA ASN A 474 14.13 21.41 16.79
C ASN A 474 14.65 21.56 18.21
N PHE A 475 15.95 21.23 18.41
CA PHE A 475 16.60 21.35 19.71
C PHE A 475 16.73 22.82 20.10
N GLU A 476 16.02 23.22 21.14
CA GLU A 476 16.01 24.60 21.64
C GLU A 476 16.33 24.63 23.15
N GLY A 477 16.85 25.73 23.62
CA GLY A 477 17.10 25.92 25.06
C GLY A 477 17.18 27.37 25.49
N ASN A 478 16.80 27.61 26.73
CA ASN A 478 16.81 28.94 27.30
C ASN A 478 17.19 28.90 28.79
N TYR A 479 17.79 29.97 29.25
CA TYR A 479 18.03 30.18 30.69
C TYR A 479 16.70 30.24 31.45
N LEU A 480 16.66 29.55 32.61
CA LEU A 480 15.52 29.57 33.51
C LEU A 480 16.02 29.71 34.96
N TYR A 481 15.41 30.63 35.72
CA TYR A 481 15.51 30.70 37.16
C TYR A 481 14.24 30.14 37.79
N ASN A 482 14.36 29.13 38.63
CA ASN A 482 13.25 28.56 39.37
C ASN A 482 13.15 29.27 40.76
N GLU A 483 12.11 30.13 40.92
CA GLU A 483 11.92 30.89 42.14
C GLU A 483 11.50 30.03 43.35
N GLU A 484 10.86 28.87 43.14
CA GLU A 484 10.43 27.98 44.23
C GLU A 484 11.60 27.24 44.86
N THR A 485 12.54 26.80 44.06
CA THR A 485 13.73 26.07 44.51
C THR A 485 14.95 26.99 44.68
N ALA A 486 14.82 28.25 44.24
CA ALA A 486 15.89 29.24 44.15
C ALA A 486 17.10 28.71 43.37
N THR A 487 16.84 27.93 42.29
CA THR A 487 17.86 27.31 41.45
C THR A 487 17.90 27.94 40.07
N TYR A 488 19.08 27.90 39.47
CA TYR A 488 19.34 28.36 38.12
C TYR A 488 19.46 27.16 37.20
N GLY A 489 19.14 27.32 35.92
CA GLY A 489 19.33 26.24 35.00
C GLY A 489 18.99 26.61 33.55
N ALA A 490 19.15 25.62 32.70
CA ALA A 490 18.75 25.63 31.32
C ALA A 490 17.48 24.79 31.11
N MET A 491 16.46 25.36 30.50
CA MET A 491 15.30 24.61 30.02
C MET A 491 15.53 24.25 28.57
N LEU A 492 15.56 22.96 28.29
CA LEU A 492 15.83 22.37 26.97
C LEU A 492 14.60 21.68 26.46
N THR A 493 14.34 21.78 25.15
CA THR A 493 13.20 21.14 24.47
C THR A 493 13.62 20.63 23.11
N TRP A 494 12.99 19.58 22.63
CA TRP A 494 13.22 18.99 21.31
C TRP A 494 11.97 18.27 20.82
N ASP A 495 11.93 17.96 19.55
CA ASP A 495 10.96 17.03 18.95
C ASP A 495 11.57 15.62 18.97
N ALA A 496 10.76 14.64 19.39
CA ALA A 496 11.19 13.24 19.39
C ALA A 496 11.37 12.74 17.95
N PRO A 497 12.37 11.88 17.70
CA PRO A 497 12.45 11.17 16.44
C PRO A 497 11.19 10.32 16.18
N GLU A 498 10.91 10.02 14.92
CA GLU A 498 9.78 9.18 14.51
C GLU A 498 9.84 7.76 15.10
N TYR A 499 11.05 7.25 15.34
CA TYR A 499 11.29 5.92 15.89
C TYR A 499 11.52 5.94 17.40
N SER A 500 11.10 4.85 18.06
CA SER A 500 11.29 4.67 19.50
C SER A 500 12.76 4.65 19.87
N VAL A 501 13.16 5.53 20.79
CA VAL A 501 14.50 5.60 21.36
C VAL A 501 14.55 4.88 22.70
N LEU A 502 15.71 4.41 23.13
CA LEU A 502 15.94 3.90 24.48
C LEU A 502 15.98 5.03 25.51
N HIS A 503 16.76 6.05 25.21
CA HIS A 503 16.92 7.26 25.99
C HIS A 503 17.60 8.33 25.15
N TYR A 504 17.66 9.56 25.67
CA TYR A 504 18.46 10.63 25.08
C TYR A 504 19.70 10.85 25.89
N ASN A 505 20.83 11.20 25.24
CA ASN A 505 22.06 11.68 25.89
C ASN A 505 22.16 13.19 25.71
N LEU A 506 22.10 13.91 26.79
CA LEU A 506 22.35 15.34 26.81
C LEU A 506 23.79 15.61 27.22
N TYR A 507 24.57 16.17 26.32
CA TYR A 507 25.95 16.60 26.55
C TYR A 507 25.92 18.04 27.03
N ARG A 508 26.41 18.28 28.25
CA ARG A 508 26.61 19.60 28.82
C ARG A 508 28.09 19.91 28.97
N GLN A 509 28.57 20.87 28.23
CA GLN A 509 29.95 21.34 28.35
C GLN A 509 30.00 22.68 29.07
N ASP A 510 30.68 22.75 30.21
CA ASP A 510 31.03 23.99 30.87
C ASP A 510 32.17 24.68 30.09
N LEU A 511 31.88 25.81 29.48
CA LEU A 511 32.84 26.53 28.64
C LEU A 511 33.91 27.29 29.44
N GLU A 512 33.70 27.51 30.75
CA GLU A 512 34.69 28.16 31.63
C GLU A 512 35.71 27.15 32.15
N ASN A 513 35.26 25.96 32.51
CA ASN A 513 36.07 24.92 33.08
C ASN A 513 36.52 23.84 32.11
N GLY A 514 35.90 23.77 30.94
CA GLY A 514 36.20 22.80 29.87
C GLY A 514 35.77 21.37 30.19
N THR A 515 34.89 21.16 31.17
CA THR A 515 34.36 19.83 31.52
C THR A 515 33.11 19.52 30.74
N THR A 516 32.93 18.25 30.38
CA THR A 516 31.70 17.76 29.71
C THR A 516 31.08 16.68 30.58
N ASP A 517 29.80 16.83 30.86
CA ASP A 517 28.95 15.82 31.50
C ASP A 517 27.98 15.24 30.46
N VAL A 518 27.63 13.97 30.59
CA VAL A 518 26.59 13.31 29.81
C VAL A 518 25.44 12.94 30.74
N ILE A 519 24.25 13.42 30.43
CA ILE A 519 23.05 13.23 31.25
C ILE A 519 22.09 12.35 30.44
N GLU A 520 21.78 11.18 30.98
CA GLU A 520 20.78 10.28 30.38
C GLU A 520 19.37 10.77 30.70
N ILE A 521 18.52 10.91 29.67
CA ILE A 521 17.15 11.39 29.78
C ILE A 521 16.19 10.33 29.21
N ASN A 522 15.14 10.03 29.94
CA ASN A 522 14.13 9.03 29.51
C ASN A 522 13.53 9.32 28.14
N ALA A 523 13.28 8.25 27.37
CA ALA A 523 12.72 8.28 26.03
C ALA A 523 11.33 8.96 25.92
N ASP A 524 10.54 8.92 26.98
CA ASP A 524 9.16 9.42 27.01
C ASP A 524 9.03 10.93 27.26
N VAL A 525 10.16 11.64 27.41
CA VAL A 525 10.16 13.08 27.62
C VAL A 525 10.88 13.83 26.50
N THR A 526 10.36 14.98 26.12
CA THR A 526 10.91 15.87 25.09
C THR A 526 11.32 17.23 25.65
N SER A 527 11.59 17.27 26.95
CA SER A 527 12.06 18.48 27.64
C SER A 527 12.82 18.12 28.88
N TYR A 528 13.82 18.92 29.21
CA TYR A 528 14.67 18.73 30.40
C TYR A 528 15.05 20.05 31.00
N PHE A 529 14.93 20.15 32.31
CA PHE A 529 15.48 21.28 33.09
C PHE A 529 16.80 20.87 33.73
N ASP A 530 17.89 21.40 33.18
CA ASP A 530 19.23 21.19 33.71
C ASP A 530 19.54 22.26 34.77
N GLU A 531 19.54 21.83 36.02
CA GLU A 531 19.89 22.67 37.17
C GLU A 531 21.39 22.83 37.26
N THR A 532 21.88 24.05 37.02
CA THR A 532 23.32 24.34 36.99
C THR A 532 23.67 25.60 37.80
N MET A 533 24.95 25.76 38.14
CA MET A 533 25.48 27.00 38.68
C MET A 533 25.55 28.08 37.60
N PRO A 534 25.59 29.37 37.97
CA PRO A 534 25.87 30.42 36.98
C PRO A 534 27.15 30.15 36.21
N GLY A 535 27.08 30.25 34.88
CA GLY A 535 28.19 29.97 33.97
C GLY A 535 27.71 29.92 32.52
N THR A 536 28.60 29.65 31.58
CA THR A 536 28.26 29.50 30.16
C THR A 536 28.40 28.05 29.77
N TYR A 537 27.29 27.46 29.27
CA TYR A 537 27.21 26.05 28.92
C TYR A 537 26.87 25.87 27.47
N LYS A 538 27.57 24.91 26.83
CA LYS A 538 27.21 24.36 25.52
C LYS A 538 26.41 23.06 25.72
N TYR A 539 25.27 22.95 25.05
CA TYR A 539 24.43 21.76 25.06
C TYR A 539 24.35 21.15 23.67
N GLN A 540 24.43 19.80 23.63
CA GLN A 540 24.19 18.97 22.46
C GLN A 540 23.32 17.80 22.89
N LEU A 541 22.48 17.29 22.01
CA LEU A 541 21.54 16.21 22.32
C LEU A 541 21.63 15.12 21.27
N THR A 542 21.63 13.87 21.69
CA THR A 542 21.52 12.69 20.80
C THR A 542 20.39 11.79 21.26
N ALA A 543 19.95 10.88 20.39
CA ALA A 543 19.06 9.78 20.72
C ALA A 543 19.86 8.46 20.73
N MET A 544 19.61 7.60 21.73
CA MET A 544 20.22 6.29 21.84
C MET A 544 19.25 5.22 21.41
N TYR A 545 19.68 4.37 20.50
CA TYR A 545 19.01 3.17 20.01
C TYR A 545 19.73 1.92 20.51
N ASP A 546 19.20 0.72 20.25
CA ASP A 546 19.72 -0.54 20.83
C ASP A 546 21.24 -0.70 20.72
N ASP A 547 21.84 -0.38 19.57
CA ASP A 547 23.27 -0.59 19.31
C ASP A 547 24.02 0.68 18.87
N PHE A 548 23.40 1.85 18.83
CA PHE A 548 24.04 3.09 18.34
C PHE A 548 23.38 4.37 18.83
N GLU A 549 24.14 5.43 18.76
CA GLU A 549 23.78 6.79 19.11
C GLU A 549 23.63 7.65 17.85
N SER A 550 22.60 8.50 17.82
CA SER A 550 22.33 9.38 16.69
C SER A 550 23.39 10.47 16.53
N GLU A 551 23.41 11.14 15.39
CA GLU A 551 24.04 12.44 15.24
C GLU A 551 23.42 13.44 16.25
N PHE A 552 24.05 14.58 16.44
CA PHE A 552 23.52 15.62 17.31
C PHE A 552 22.24 16.25 16.72
N ALA A 553 21.29 16.52 17.59
CA ALA A 553 20.07 17.23 17.25
C ALA A 553 20.36 18.61 16.67
N LEU A 554 19.67 18.97 15.59
CA LEU A 554 19.79 20.29 15.00
C LEU A 554 18.81 21.27 15.66
N THR A 555 19.28 22.49 15.83
CA THR A 555 18.44 23.64 16.17
C THR A 555 17.56 24.02 14.95
N PRO A 556 16.50 24.82 15.11
CA PRO A 556 15.73 25.35 13.97
C PRO A 556 16.57 26.16 12.97
N ASP A 557 17.73 26.66 13.39
CA ASP A 557 18.68 27.39 12.54
C ASP A 557 19.76 26.49 11.92
N GLY A 558 19.73 25.17 12.20
CA GLY A 558 20.62 24.16 11.61
C GLY A 558 21.97 23.98 12.33
N GLU A 559 22.14 24.50 13.54
CA GLU A 559 23.34 24.28 14.36
C GLU A 559 23.19 23.00 15.19
N ASP A 560 24.27 22.28 15.45
CA ASP A 560 24.29 21.03 16.20
C ASP A 560 24.48 21.23 17.73
N TYR A 561 24.40 22.47 18.21
CA TYR A 561 24.51 22.84 19.62
C TYR A 561 23.77 24.13 19.95
N ILE A 562 23.55 24.34 21.24
CA ILE A 562 23.07 25.62 21.78
C ILE A 562 24.02 26.06 22.91
N ILE A 563 24.20 27.39 23.04
CA ILE A 563 24.95 27.98 24.14
C ILE A 563 24.00 28.76 25.02
N ILE A 564 24.02 28.48 26.33
CA ILE A 564 23.16 29.14 27.31
C ILE A 564 24.06 29.76 28.41
N GLU A 565 23.92 31.07 28.60
CA GLU A 565 24.52 31.78 29.71
C GLU A 565 23.56 31.77 30.91
N VAL A 566 23.90 31.03 31.95
CA VAL A 566 23.15 30.95 33.20
C VAL A 566 23.69 32.04 34.15
N THR A 567 22.87 33.07 34.34
CA THR A 567 23.30 34.22 35.14
C THR A 567 22.69 34.20 36.54
N SER A 568 23.46 34.70 37.55
CA SER A 568 22.91 34.92 38.88
C SER A 568 21.94 36.11 38.86
N VAL A 569 20.77 35.97 39.47
CA VAL A 569 19.83 37.09 39.62
C VAL A 569 20.34 38.00 40.74
N SER A 570 20.72 39.25 40.41
CA SER A 570 20.77 40.30 41.40
C SER A 570 19.35 40.85 41.62
N GLU A 571 18.86 40.77 42.86
CA GLU A 571 17.58 41.30 43.26
C GLU A 571 17.49 42.82 42.95
N ASN A 572 16.76 43.17 41.86
CA ASN A 572 16.17 44.49 41.68
C ASN A 572 14.85 44.35 40.89
N ASN A 573 13.76 44.42 41.61
CA ASN A 573 12.46 43.92 41.30
C ASN A 573 11.58 44.71 40.30
N SER A 574 12.02 45.82 39.68
CA SER A 574 11.16 46.65 38.87
C SER A 574 11.36 46.59 37.34
N GLU A 575 12.44 45.97 36.88
CA GLU A 575 12.78 45.92 35.45
C GLU A 575 12.36 44.62 34.73
N ASN A 576 11.85 43.63 35.47
CA ASN A 576 11.60 42.27 34.97
C ASN A 576 10.14 41.95 34.70
N GLU A 577 9.24 42.93 34.56
CA GLU A 577 7.86 42.68 34.23
C GLU A 577 7.70 42.32 32.73
N ILE A 578 7.18 41.12 32.42
CA ILE A 578 6.92 40.68 31.04
C ILE A 578 5.78 41.50 30.50
N ILE A 579 6.03 42.28 29.46
CA ILE A 579 5.02 43.04 28.72
C ILE A 579 4.60 42.37 27.40
N THR A 580 5.46 41.50 26.88
CA THR A 580 5.16 40.74 25.66
C THR A 580 5.49 39.27 25.92
N VAL A 581 4.47 38.41 25.89
CA VAL A 581 4.63 36.96 26.02
C VAL A 581 5.03 36.39 24.68
N LEU A 582 6.13 35.67 24.62
CA LEU A 582 6.63 34.99 23.43
C LEU A 582 6.24 33.50 23.41
N LYS A 583 6.46 32.81 24.51
CA LYS A 583 6.13 31.37 24.65
C LYS A 583 5.56 31.08 26.04
N ILE A 584 4.68 30.09 26.12
CA ILE A 584 4.12 29.58 27.38
C ILE A 584 4.37 28.08 27.42
N TYR A 585 4.91 27.57 28.52
CA TYR A 585 5.18 26.17 28.74
C TYR A 585 4.37 25.64 29.93
N SER A 586 3.99 24.37 29.89
CA SER A 586 3.52 23.64 31.08
C SER A 586 4.69 23.35 32.03
N THR A 587 4.43 22.95 33.27
CA THR A 587 5.49 22.62 34.25
C THR A 587 6.33 21.41 33.86
N ASN A 588 5.90 20.61 32.90
CA ASN A 588 6.67 19.51 32.30
C ASN A 588 7.33 19.91 30.96
N GLY A 589 7.44 21.21 30.68
CA GLY A 589 8.18 21.75 29.54
C GLY A 589 7.48 21.77 28.18
N GLN A 590 6.24 21.27 28.08
CA GLN A 590 5.52 21.29 26.81
C GLN A 590 5.08 22.72 26.41
N VAL A 591 5.38 23.12 25.19
CA VAL A 591 4.95 24.41 24.63
C VAL A 591 3.42 24.43 24.47
N ILE A 592 2.79 25.43 25.05
CA ILE A 592 1.36 25.64 24.93
C ILE A 592 1.11 26.63 23.80
N ARG A 593 0.53 26.17 22.70
CA ARG A 593 0.27 26.96 21.48
C ARG A 593 -0.88 28.00 21.61
N LYS A 594 -1.27 28.37 22.84
CA LYS A 594 -2.33 29.35 23.07
C LYS A 594 -1.75 30.74 23.26
N ALA A 595 -2.29 31.69 22.54
CA ALA A 595 -1.73 33.04 22.43
C ALA A 595 -2.04 33.97 23.63
N ASN A 596 -2.99 33.61 24.52
CA ASN A 596 -3.44 34.49 25.62
C ASN A 596 -3.61 33.74 26.94
N PHE A 597 -3.29 34.40 28.06
CA PHE A 597 -3.49 33.86 29.40
C PHE A 597 -4.96 33.50 29.71
N GLY A 598 -5.91 34.20 29.13
CA GLY A 598 -7.35 33.92 29.32
C GLY A 598 -7.84 32.60 28.73
N GLU A 599 -7.01 31.92 27.95
CA GLU A 599 -7.32 30.60 27.36
C GLU A 599 -6.66 29.44 28.11
N LEU A 600 -5.84 29.73 29.12
CA LEU A 600 -5.18 28.71 29.93
C LEU A 600 -6.12 28.20 31.02
N SER A 601 -6.10 26.92 31.31
CA SER A 601 -6.77 26.35 32.50
C SER A 601 -6.06 26.78 33.78
N SER A 602 -6.75 26.69 34.93
CA SER A 602 -6.08 26.94 36.22
C SER A 602 -4.87 26.00 36.38
N GLY A 603 -3.73 26.57 36.69
CA GLY A 603 -2.49 25.80 36.80
C GLY A 603 -1.26 26.67 36.84
N VAL A 604 -0.11 26.02 36.98
CA VAL A 604 1.20 26.67 36.97
C VAL A 604 1.80 26.58 35.57
N TYR A 605 2.34 27.67 35.07
CA TYR A 605 2.94 27.79 33.77
C TYR A 605 4.30 28.52 33.82
N ILE A 606 5.16 28.20 32.89
CA ILE A 606 6.41 28.90 32.65
C ILE A 606 6.20 29.80 31.45
N VAL A 607 6.42 31.10 31.60
CA VAL A 607 6.19 32.10 30.57
C VAL A 607 7.49 32.79 30.21
N GLN A 608 7.86 32.73 28.95
CA GLN A 608 8.95 33.45 28.37
C GLN A 608 8.45 34.69 27.62
N GLY A 609 9.06 35.81 27.86
CA GLY A 609 8.62 37.07 27.23
C GLY A 609 9.64 38.18 27.34
N LEU A 610 9.31 39.33 26.74
CA LEU A 610 10.15 40.54 26.76
C LEU A 610 9.69 41.52 27.83
N THR A 611 10.65 42.14 28.53
CA THR A 611 10.40 43.25 29.45
C THR A 611 10.19 44.56 28.71
N THR A 612 9.86 45.63 29.44
CA THR A 612 9.76 47.00 28.91
C THR A 612 11.05 47.49 28.25
N THR A 613 12.18 46.91 28.64
CA THR A 613 13.49 47.25 28.05
C THR A 613 13.88 46.38 26.87
N GLY A 614 12.99 45.45 26.45
CA GLY A 614 13.28 44.47 25.39
C GLY A 614 14.13 43.28 25.82
N LYS A 615 14.39 43.13 27.12
CA LYS A 615 15.14 41.99 27.66
C LYS A 615 14.25 40.75 27.69
N LEU A 616 14.78 39.62 27.22
CA LEU A 616 14.10 38.32 27.31
C LEU A 616 14.17 37.83 28.76
N VAL A 617 13.02 37.50 29.33
CA VAL A 617 12.92 36.93 30.68
C VAL A 617 11.94 35.75 30.68
N THR A 618 12.16 34.82 31.61
CA THR A 618 11.30 33.68 31.84
C THR A 618 10.76 33.72 33.26
N LYS A 619 9.45 33.57 33.42
CA LYS A 619 8.78 33.59 34.73
C LYS A 619 7.82 32.44 34.88
N LYS A 620 7.74 31.92 36.10
CA LYS A 620 6.67 31.01 36.51
C LYS A 620 5.45 31.85 36.93
N ILE A 621 4.28 31.52 36.39
CA ILE A 621 3.03 32.18 36.73
C ILE A 621 1.99 31.16 37.20
N LEU A 622 1.15 31.56 38.13
CA LEU A 622 -0.03 30.82 38.54
C LEU A 622 -1.25 31.45 37.85
N VAL A 623 -1.93 30.66 37.07
CA VAL A 623 -3.21 31.04 36.45
C VAL A 623 -4.33 30.47 37.32
N ASN A 624 -5.12 31.34 37.93
CA ASN A 624 -6.36 31.00 38.65
C ASN A 624 -7.53 31.49 37.81
N ILE A 625 -8.42 30.58 37.42
CA ILE A 625 -9.70 30.94 36.81
C ILE A 625 -10.73 30.93 37.93
N GLU A 626 -11.28 32.08 38.29
CA GLU A 626 -12.43 32.20 39.21
C GLU A 626 -13.72 31.72 38.54
#